data_9844b3b22d8580e037f163bde5a5368b
#
_entry.id   9844b3b22d8580e037f163bde5a5368b
#
_cell.length_a   1.000
_cell.length_b   1.000
_cell.length_c   1.000
_cell.angle_alpha   90.00
_cell.angle_beta   90.00
_cell.angle_gamma   90.00
#
_symmetry.space_group_name_H-M   'P 1'
#
loop_
_entity.id
_entity.type
_entity.pdbx_description
1 polymer ?
#
loop_
_entity_poly.entity_id
_entity_poly.type
_entity_poly.pdbx_seq_one_letter_code
_entity_poly.pdbx_strand_id
1 'polypeptide(L)'
;DAVAADAGGHPLFLQELARHSDGVAGAAAAAPGATFDEMLTARIDRLPRDARALLEVVALAGGPLSQEVAALATSLSSADQIKAATVLRAAHLARTDGVRRHDRIVAYHDRVREHVSARLDAPRRQHLHERLAIALEQTGAAAHDPRALVRHARAAGQREIAAGHARAAARHAMTALAFDQAAEFFAIALELGSYDQDTARGLEIELATALMHAGRGPEAAAHFVAAAEGADPAVRLDCQRQAADQWIITGHLERGMEALRSSLADIGEPLAATPRRALARVLWNRTRLRLRGVRHELRRDTQVPVETLRQLDVLKAVAHGLAMVDNIRGADFNGRFLLLALATGESRRLVAALATEVVFLASQAGRAGRRARRLYDELARLADDCPDAAFARTWLLLADGAACFFEGRFAPAARALEEAERVSTEGQEGMTYERNNTRVFRIHTLRLLGALRQQHALIREFVRGGQQRGDRYLVTTLRLLQGQALLARDDRDAARASVDEVSWSPPDRGFHLQHWYELRARVELAIYEGA
;
A
#
# COMPACT_ATOMS: atom_id res chain seq x y z
N ASP A 1 -38.48 -11.07 -30.78
CA ASP A 1 -37.42 -10.02 -30.92
C ASP A 1 -37.42 -9.06 -29.71
N ALA A 2 -38.57 -8.59 -29.21
CA ALA A 2 -38.66 -7.74 -28.02
C ALA A 2 -38.15 -8.47 -26.75
N VAL A 3 -38.50 -9.74 -26.58
CA VAL A 3 -38.05 -10.62 -25.50
C VAL A 3 -36.52 -10.84 -25.50
N ALA A 4 -35.94 -10.98 -26.69
CA ALA A 4 -34.50 -11.14 -26.82
C ALA A 4 -33.75 -9.84 -26.55
N ALA A 5 -34.32 -8.69 -26.92
CA ALA A 5 -33.76 -7.39 -26.63
C ALA A 5 -33.80 -7.05 -25.14
N ASP A 6 -34.88 -7.34 -24.44
CA ASP A 6 -35.05 -7.11 -22.99
C ASP A 6 -34.21 -8.07 -22.15
N ALA A 7 -33.96 -9.29 -22.64
CA ALA A 7 -33.06 -10.25 -22.03
C ALA A 7 -31.56 -9.89 -22.20
N GLY A 8 -31.21 -8.90 -23.03
CA GLY A 8 -29.82 -8.53 -23.31
C GLY A 8 -28.97 -9.70 -23.83
N GLY A 9 -29.58 -10.70 -24.46
CA GLY A 9 -28.92 -11.92 -24.92
C GLY A 9 -28.54 -12.91 -23.81
N HIS A 10 -28.96 -12.68 -22.56
CA HIS A 10 -28.57 -13.55 -21.44
C HIS A 10 -29.40 -14.85 -21.43
N PRO A 11 -28.79 -16.05 -21.52
CA PRO A 11 -29.50 -17.32 -21.66
C PRO A 11 -30.51 -17.62 -20.55
N LEU A 12 -30.20 -17.21 -19.32
CA LEU A 12 -31.08 -17.41 -18.16
C LEU A 12 -32.37 -16.60 -18.26
N PHE A 13 -32.28 -15.35 -18.73
CA PHE A 13 -33.43 -14.48 -18.90
C PHE A 13 -34.33 -14.98 -20.05
N LEU A 14 -33.73 -15.45 -21.14
CA LEU A 14 -34.45 -16.08 -22.24
C LEU A 14 -35.21 -17.33 -21.76
N GLN A 15 -34.57 -18.17 -20.95
CA GLN A 15 -35.17 -19.38 -20.40
C GLN A 15 -36.33 -19.07 -19.43
N GLU A 16 -36.18 -18.04 -18.59
CA GLU A 16 -37.24 -17.61 -17.67
C GLU A 16 -38.42 -16.96 -18.40
N LEU A 17 -38.14 -16.14 -19.42
CA LEU A 17 -39.17 -15.55 -20.28
C LEU A 17 -39.93 -16.65 -21.06
N ALA A 18 -39.23 -17.65 -21.58
CA ALA A 18 -39.84 -18.81 -22.26
C ALA A 18 -40.72 -19.65 -21.31
N ARG A 19 -40.23 -19.96 -20.11
CA ARG A 19 -41.01 -20.67 -19.09
C ARG A 19 -42.26 -19.92 -18.64
N HIS A 20 -42.20 -18.60 -18.63
CA HIS A 20 -43.36 -17.78 -18.28
C HIS A 20 -44.40 -17.80 -19.42
N SER A 21 -43.98 -17.83 -20.68
CA SER A 21 -44.88 -17.97 -21.82
C SER A 21 -45.52 -19.35 -21.91
N ASP A 22 -44.82 -20.42 -21.54
CA ASP A 22 -45.32 -21.82 -21.53
C ASP A 22 -46.19 -22.17 -20.30
N GLY A 23 -45.99 -21.46 -19.16
CA GLY A 23 -46.71 -21.72 -17.89
C GLY A 23 -48.09 -21.04 -17.81
N VAL A 24 -48.52 -20.27 -18.79
CA VAL A 24 -49.75 -19.45 -18.77
C VAL A 24 -50.98 -20.18 -19.35
N ALA A 25 -50.97 -21.51 -19.37
CA ALA A 25 -52.21 -22.24 -19.68
C ALA A 25 -53.25 -22.24 -18.55
N GLY A 26 -53.08 -21.44 -17.47
CA GLY A 26 -53.98 -21.59 -16.33
C GLY A 26 -54.20 -20.45 -15.35
N ALA A 27 -53.82 -19.18 -15.56
CA ALA A 27 -54.37 -18.03 -14.80
C ALA A 27 -53.75 -16.69 -15.23
N ALA A 28 -54.58 -15.75 -15.61
CA ALA A 28 -54.37 -14.30 -15.86
C ALA A 28 -53.10 -13.96 -16.64
N ALA A 29 -53.26 -13.83 -17.94
CA ALA A 29 -52.25 -13.41 -18.92
C ALA A 29 -51.52 -12.12 -18.46
N ALA A 30 -50.21 -12.19 -18.32
CA ALA A 30 -49.38 -10.98 -18.45
C ALA A 30 -49.58 -10.47 -19.88
N ALA A 31 -49.79 -9.16 -20.05
CA ALA A 31 -49.98 -8.54 -21.36
C ALA A 31 -48.83 -8.90 -22.29
N PRO A 32 -49.08 -9.14 -23.60
CA PRO A 32 -48.01 -9.35 -24.57
C PRO A 32 -47.07 -8.15 -24.56
N GLY A 33 -45.83 -8.34 -24.17
CA GLY A 33 -44.82 -7.28 -24.06
C GLY A 33 -44.38 -6.91 -22.64
N ALA A 34 -44.77 -7.69 -21.60
CA ALA A 34 -44.29 -7.46 -20.23
C ALA A 34 -42.75 -7.57 -20.14
N THR A 35 -42.14 -6.55 -19.57
CA THR A 35 -40.70 -6.49 -19.32
C THR A 35 -40.28 -7.51 -18.27
N PHE A 36 -38.97 -7.87 -18.26
CA PHE A 36 -38.41 -8.74 -17.23
C PHE A 36 -38.68 -8.21 -15.80
N ASP A 37 -38.59 -6.90 -15.61
CA ASP A 37 -38.79 -6.24 -14.32
C ASP A 37 -40.28 -6.30 -13.88
N GLU A 38 -41.21 -6.22 -14.78
CA GLU A 38 -42.65 -6.40 -14.48
C GLU A 38 -42.97 -7.85 -14.09
N MET A 39 -42.39 -8.82 -14.80
CA MET A 39 -42.54 -10.23 -14.45
C MET A 39 -41.93 -10.56 -13.11
N LEU A 40 -40.73 -10.03 -12.83
CA LEU A 40 -40.04 -10.20 -11.55
C LEU A 40 -40.87 -9.58 -10.41
N THR A 41 -41.46 -8.40 -10.65
CA THR A 41 -42.40 -7.74 -9.73
C THR A 41 -43.58 -8.63 -9.39
N ALA A 42 -44.32 -9.12 -10.42
CA ALA A 42 -45.46 -9.97 -10.21
C ALA A 42 -45.13 -11.26 -9.47
N ARG A 43 -43.96 -11.83 -9.70
CA ARG A 43 -43.45 -13.03 -9.00
C ARG A 43 -43.13 -12.75 -7.54
N ILE A 44 -42.46 -11.63 -7.23
CA ILE A 44 -42.16 -11.23 -5.86
C ILE A 44 -43.43 -10.91 -5.09
N ASP A 45 -44.42 -10.27 -5.72
CA ASP A 45 -45.67 -9.90 -5.07
C ASP A 45 -46.55 -11.11 -4.71
N ARG A 46 -46.37 -12.24 -5.39
CA ARG A 46 -47.04 -13.53 -5.07
C ARG A 46 -46.36 -14.32 -3.98
N LEU A 47 -45.17 -13.93 -3.51
CA LEU A 47 -44.48 -14.64 -2.45
C LEU A 47 -45.24 -14.56 -1.11
N PRO A 48 -45.24 -15.63 -0.32
CA PRO A 48 -45.62 -15.59 1.09
C PRO A 48 -44.80 -14.50 1.83
N ARG A 49 -45.39 -13.92 2.87
CA ARG A 49 -44.78 -12.81 3.65
C ARG A 49 -43.36 -13.13 4.12
N ASP A 50 -43.15 -14.34 4.66
CA ASP A 50 -41.85 -14.75 5.20
C ASP A 50 -40.78 -14.95 4.12
N ALA A 51 -41.19 -15.48 2.95
CA ALA A 51 -40.30 -15.65 1.82
C ALA A 51 -39.90 -14.27 1.21
N ARG A 52 -40.84 -13.31 1.16
CA ARG A 52 -40.56 -11.93 0.73
C ARG A 52 -39.61 -11.24 1.69
N ALA A 53 -39.86 -11.35 3.02
CA ALA A 53 -38.96 -10.75 4.03
C ALA A 53 -37.56 -11.35 3.96
N LEU A 54 -37.41 -12.65 3.74
CA LEU A 54 -36.12 -13.29 3.55
C LEU A 54 -35.43 -12.80 2.28
N LEU A 55 -36.15 -12.67 1.17
CA LEU A 55 -35.62 -12.17 -0.09
C LEU A 55 -35.09 -10.72 0.04
N GLU A 56 -35.82 -9.85 0.75
CA GLU A 56 -35.40 -8.47 1.03
C GLU A 56 -34.06 -8.43 1.80
N VAL A 57 -33.93 -9.25 2.85
CA VAL A 57 -32.71 -9.37 3.64
C VAL A 57 -31.54 -9.89 2.78
N VAL A 58 -31.76 -10.95 2.01
CA VAL A 58 -30.75 -11.55 1.14
C VAL A 58 -30.31 -10.57 0.03
N ALA A 59 -31.24 -9.78 -0.51
CA ALA A 59 -30.92 -8.78 -1.51
C ALA A 59 -30.05 -7.66 -0.95
N LEU A 60 -30.34 -7.17 0.25
CA LEU A 60 -29.57 -6.11 0.91
C LEU A 60 -28.22 -6.59 1.49
N ALA A 61 -28.09 -7.89 1.77
CA ALA A 61 -26.82 -8.45 2.26
C ALA A 61 -25.66 -8.23 1.27
N GLY A 62 -25.94 -8.11 -0.03
CA GLY A 62 -24.96 -7.78 -1.06
C GLY A 62 -23.96 -8.91 -1.41
N GLY A 63 -24.11 -10.06 -0.78
CA GLY A 63 -23.30 -11.26 -0.96
C GLY A 63 -23.91 -12.48 -0.28
N PRO A 64 -23.21 -13.63 -0.29
CA PRO A 64 -23.66 -14.84 0.39
C PRO A 64 -23.79 -14.62 1.90
N LEU A 65 -24.97 -14.88 2.46
CA LEU A 65 -25.31 -14.71 3.87
C LEU A 65 -25.51 -16.07 4.54
N SER A 66 -25.03 -16.30 5.76
CA SER A 66 -25.35 -17.54 6.47
C SER A 66 -26.85 -17.59 6.79
N GLN A 67 -27.43 -18.79 6.78
CA GLN A 67 -28.85 -18.95 7.10
C GLN A 67 -29.17 -18.51 8.53
N GLU A 68 -28.22 -18.61 9.44
CA GLU A 68 -28.37 -18.14 10.82
C GLU A 68 -28.48 -16.60 10.87
N VAL A 69 -27.63 -15.87 10.19
CA VAL A 69 -27.73 -14.40 10.10
C VAL A 69 -29.04 -14.00 9.42
N ALA A 70 -29.43 -14.69 8.35
CA ALA A 70 -30.68 -14.42 7.65
C ALA A 70 -31.92 -14.63 8.54
N ALA A 71 -31.93 -15.71 9.33
CA ALA A 71 -33.02 -16.01 10.28
C ALA A 71 -33.12 -14.93 11.37
N LEU A 72 -31.99 -14.54 11.97
CA LEU A 72 -31.96 -13.46 12.98
C LEU A 72 -32.39 -12.11 12.40
N ALA A 73 -31.93 -11.79 11.21
CA ALA A 73 -32.28 -10.52 10.55
C ALA A 73 -33.78 -10.45 10.21
N THR A 74 -34.40 -11.56 9.83
CA THR A 74 -35.85 -11.66 9.56
C THR A 74 -36.72 -11.93 10.77
N SER A 75 -36.14 -12.33 11.91
CA SER A 75 -36.85 -12.82 13.10
C SER A 75 -37.70 -14.08 12.83
N LEU A 76 -37.33 -14.88 11.86
CA LEU A 76 -38.00 -16.14 11.56
C LEU A 76 -37.49 -17.27 12.44
N SER A 77 -38.40 -18.20 12.79
CA SER A 77 -37.99 -19.46 13.39
C SER A 77 -37.16 -20.27 12.38
N SER A 78 -36.32 -21.19 12.85
CA SER A 78 -35.54 -22.06 11.96
C SER A 78 -36.41 -22.86 10.98
N ALA A 79 -37.61 -23.27 11.41
CA ALA A 79 -38.57 -24.00 10.56
C ALA A 79 -39.14 -23.09 9.45
N ASP A 80 -39.52 -21.85 9.79
CA ASP A 80 -40.09 -20.92 8.82
C ASP A 80 -39.02 -20.38 7.88
N GLN A 81 -37.76 -20.20 8.36
CA GLN A 81 -36.62 -19.90 7.53
C GLN A 81 -36.40 -20.95 6.43
N ILE A 82 -36.42 -22.25 6.79
CA ILE A 82 -36.25 -23.34 5.82
C ILE A 82 -37.39 -23.35 4.80
N LYS A 83 -38.64 -23.14 5.25
CA LYS A 83 -39.81 -23.03 4.35
C LYS A 83 -39.64 -21.84 3.38
N ALA A 84 -39.31 -20.67 3.91
CA ALA A 84 -39.09 -19.47 3.12
C ALA A 84 -37.98 -19.66 2.08
N ALA A 85 -36.82 -20.20 2.49
CA ALA A 85 -35.71 -20.50 1.60
C ALA A 85 -36.09 -21.53 0.51
N THR A 86 -36.93 -22.54 0.86
CA THR A 86 -37.42 -23.53 -0.11
C THR A 86 -38.33 -22.88 -1.15
N VAL A 87 -39.22 -21.99 -0.74
CA VAL A 87 -40.08 -21.21 -1.65
C VAL A 87 -39.21 -20.34 -2.60
N LEU A 88 -38.20 -19.64 -2.06
CA LEU A 88 -37.32 -18.82 -2.87
C LEU A 88 -36.50 -19.62 -3.87
N ARG A 89 -36.03 -20.81 -3.51
CA ARG A 89 -35.32 -21.72 -4.41
C ARG A 89 -36.21 -22.22 -5.53
N ALA A 90 -37.43 -22.70 -5.18
CA ALA A 90 -38.42 -23.16 -6.15
C ALA A 90 -38.82 -22.02 -7.12
N ALA A 91 -38.84 -20.78 -6.60
CA ALA A 91 -39.10 -19.60 -7.38
C ALA A 91 -37.86 -19.07 -8.15
N HIS A 92 -36.67 -19.69 -8.10
CA HIS A 92 -35.42 -19.23 -8.67
C HIS A 92 -35.07 -17.77 -8.32
N LEU A 93 -35.41 -17.31 -7.12
CA LEU A 93 -35.10 -15.99 -6.59
C LEU A 93 -33.90 -16.02 -5.62
N ALA A 94 -33.63 -17.17 -5.02
CA ALA A 94 -32.42 -17.41 -4.23
C ALA A 94 -31.85 -18.81 -4.46
N ARG A 95 -30.58 -18.97 -4.17
CA ARG A 95 -29.87 -20.26 -4.13
C ARG A 95 -29.23 -20.46 -2.76
N THR A 96 -29.11 -21.72 -2.34
CA THR A 96 -28.49 -22.09 -1.07
C THR A 96 -27.51 -23.22 -1.28
N ASP A 97 -26.42 -23.24 -0.50
CA ASP A 97 -25.42 -24.32 -0.53
C ASP A 97 -25.89 -25.55 0.29
N GLY A 98 -26.92 -25.37 1.13
CA GLY A 98 -27.50 -26.42 1.99
C GLY A 98 -28.62 -25.86 2.87
N VAL A 99 -28.99 -26.63 3.92
CA VAL A 99 -30.08 -26.29 4.84
C VAL A 99 -29.63 -26.06 6.30
N ARG A 100 -28.33 -26.19 6.58
CA ARG A 100 -27.76 -26.00 7.91
C ARG A 100 -27.61 -24.53 8.24
N ARG A 101 -27.46 -24.18 9.54
CA ARG A 101 -27.31 -22.79 10.01
C ARG A 101 -26.15 -22.04 9.37
N HIS A 102 -25.04 -22.74 9.12
CA HIS A 102 -23.82 -22.15 8.51
C HIS A 102 -23.85 -22.15 6.98
N ASP A 103 -24.78 -22.89 6.35
CA ASP A 103 -24.93 -22.91 4.92
C ASP A 103 -25.38 -21.51 4.43
N ARG A 104 -24.97 -21.15 3.23
CA ARG A 104 -25.18 -19.80 2.71
C ARG A 104 -26.45 -19.72 1.88
N ILE A 105 -27.08 -18.55 1.90
CA ILE A 105 -28.16 -18.14 1.00
C ILE A 105 -27.74 -16.87 0.27
N VAL A 106 -28.01 -16.81 -1.02
CA VAL A 106 -27.69 -15.64 -1.87
C VAL A 106 -28.78 -15.44 -2.91
N ALA A 107 -29.00 -14.22 -3.37
CA ALA A 107 -29.89 -13.94 -4.49
C ALA A 107 -29.46 -14.76 -5.73
N TYR A 108 -30.42 -15.29 -6.46
CA TYR A 108 -30.13 -16.18 -7.58
C TYR A 108 -29.32 -15.50 -8.67
N HIS A 109 -29.57 -14.19 -8.90
CA HIS A 109 -28.85 -13.34 -9.85
C HIS A 109 -28.81 -11.90 -9.36
N ASP A 110 -27.79 -11.12 -9.79
CA ASP A 110 -27.64 -9.71 -9.40
C ASP A 110 -28.85 -8.85 -9.77
N ARG A 111 -29.49 -9.08 -10.92
CA ARG A 111 -30.74 -8.37 -11.28
C ARG A 111 -31.88 -8.58 -10.29
N VAL A 112 -32.01 -9.79 -9.70
CA VAL A 112 -32.99 -10.02 -8.64
C VAL A 112 -32.65 -9.17 -7.42
N ARG A 113 -31.38 -9.15 -7.03
CA ARG A 113 -30.88 -8.33 -5.94
C ARG A 113 -31.14 -6.84 -6.15
N GLU A 114 -30.80 -6.33 -7.32
CA GLU A 114 -30.98 -4.92 -7.69
C GLU A 114 -32.44 -4.53 -7.72
N HIS A 115 -33.28 -5.34 -8.37
CA HIS A 115 -34.70 -5.09 -8.47
C HIS A 115 -35.38 -5.06 -7.09
N VAL A 116 -35.10 -6.03 -6.22
CA VAL A 116 -35.63 -6.07 -4.85
C VAL A 116 -35.16 -4.86 -4.05
N SER A 117 -33.86 -4.52 -4.12
CA SER A 117 -33.29 -3.40 -3.38
C SER A 117 -33.85 -2.06 -3.83
N ALA A 118 -34.14 -1.88 -5.14
CA ALA A 118 -34.71 -0.65 -5.70
C ALA A 118 -36.16 -0.43 -5.26
N ARG A 119 -36.92 -1.48 -4.98
CA ARG A 119 -38.32 -1.40 -4.54
C ARG A 119 -38.51 -1.09 -3.06
N LEU A 120 -37.44 -1.22 -2.26
CA LEU A 120 -37.51 -0.89 -0.84
C LEU A 120 -37.50 0.64 -0.64
N ASP A 121 -38.47 1.13 0.11
CA ASP A 121 -38.44 2.52 0.57
C ASP A 121 -37.28 2.76 1.56
N ALA A 122 -36.95 4.00 1.77
CA ALA A 122 -35.80 4.39 2.60
C ALA A 122 -35.95 3.89 4.07
N PRO A 123 -37.11 4.03 4.76
CA PRO A 123 -37.29 3.53 6.10
C PRO A 123 -37.14 2.01 6.21
N ARG A 124 -37.74 1.27 5.27
CA ARG A 124 -37.64 -0.21 5.24
C ARG A 124 -36.21 -0.67 5.00
N ARG A 125 -35.52 -0.04 4.06
CA ARG A 125 -34.10 -0.31 3.77
C ARG A 125 -33.25 -0.07 4.99
N GLN A 126 -33.39 1.07 5.65
CA GLN A 126 -32.67 1.42 6.88
C GLN A 126 -32.90 0.39 7.98
N HIS A 127 -34.15 0.02 8.24
CA HIS A 127 -34.51 -1.00 9.23
C HIS A 127 -33.88 -2.36 8.94
N LEU A 128 -33.90 -2.80 7.68
CA LEU A 128 -33.30 -4.08 7.30
C LEU A 128 -31.77 -4.08 7.44
N HIS A 129 -31.12 -2.94 7.13
CA HIS A 129 -29.70 -2.79 7.39
C HIS A 129 -29.36 -2.84 8.89
N GLU A 130 -30.17 -2.23 9.74
CA GLU A 130 -30.04 -2.32 11.20
C GLU A 130 -30.15 -3.77 11.67
N ARG A 131 -31.18 -4.49 11.20
CA ARG A 131 -31.38 -5.91 11.53
C ARG A 131 -30.21 -6.78 11.08
N LEU A 132 -29.66 -6.53 9.90
CA LEU A 132 -28.47 -7.22 9.39
C LEU A 132 -27.23 -6.93 10.24
N ALA A 133 -27.01 -5.68 10.64
CA ALA A 133 -25.88 -5.32 11.50
C ALA A 133 -25.95 -6.04 12.85
N ILE A 134 -27.12 -6.02 13.52
CA ILE A 134 -27.36 -6.72 14.79
C ILE A 134 -27.14 -8.24 14.62
N ALA A 135 -27.66 -8.83 13.55
CA ALA A 135 -27.53 -10.27 13.32
C ALA A 135 -26.07 -10.69 13.06
N LEU A 136 -25.31 -9.89 12.31
CA LEU A 136 -23.88 -10.11 12.06
C LEU A 136 -23.06 -10.04 13.36
N GLU A 137 -23.40 -9.11 14.24
CA GLU A 137 -22.72 -8.96 15.53
C GLU A 137 -23.05 -10.14 16.47
N GLN A 138 -24.33 -10.47 16.63
CA GLN A 138 -24.80 -11.54 17.52
C GLN A 138 -24.29 -12.94 17.13
N THR A 139 -24.12 -13.21 15.85
CA THR A 139 -23.59 -14.49 15.36
C THR A 139 -22.07 -14.58 15.37
N GLY A 140 -21.37 -13.48 15.63
CA GLY A 140 -19.92 -13.40 15.49
C GLY A 140 -19.44 -13.44 14.02
N ALA A 141 -20.34 -13.42 13.04
CA ALA A 141 -20.00 -13.40 11.61
C ALA A 141 -19.20 -12.16 11.21
N ALA A 142 -19.34 -11.09 11.97
CA ALA A 142 -18.55 -9.86 11.83
C ALA A 142 -17.03 -10.07 11.93
N ALA A 143 -16.57 -11.08 12.68
CA ALA A 143 -15.15 -11.42 12.77
C ALA A 143 -14.57 -11.93 11.44
N HIS A 144 -15.41 -12.53 10.59
CA HIS A 144 -15.03 -13.05 9.28
C HIS A 144 -15.27 -12.06 8.13
N ASP A 145 -16.23 -11.14 8.30
CA ASP A 145 -16.53 -10.07 7.35
C ASP A 145 -16.86 -8.74 8.05
N PRO A 146 -15.85 -8.05 8.57
CA PRO A 146 -16.05 -6.75 9.22
C PRO A 146 -16.58 -5.68 8.26
N ARG A 147 -16.30 -5.81 6.95
CA ARG A 147 -16.81 -4.87 5.93
C ARG A 147 -18.33 -4.92 5.83
N ALA A 148 -18.92 -6.10 5.90
CA ALA A 148 -20.38 -6.24 5.89
C ALA A 148 -21.03 -5.54 7.08
N LEU A 149 -20.47 -5.72 8.29
CA LEU A 149 -20.99 -5.07 9.49
C LEU A 149 -20.92 -3.54 9.40
N VAL A 150 -19.75 -2.99 9.03
CA VAL A 150 -19.56 -1.53 8.87
C VAL A 150 -20.51 -0.98 7.82
N ARG A 151 -20.66 -1.65 6.67
CA ARG A 151 -21.57 -1.26 5.60
C ARG A 151 -23.01 -1.21 6.06
N HIS A 152 -23.48 -2.23 6.79
CA HIS A 152 -24.87 -2.28 7.24
C HIS A 152 -25.13 -1.28 8.37
N ALA A 153 -24.25 -1.11 9.34
CA ALA A 153 -24.37 -0.09 10.39
C ALA A 153 -24.40 1.34 9.78
N ARG A 154 -23.53 1.61 8.79
CA ARG A 154 -23.53 2.88 8.06
C ARG A 154 -24.86 3.12 7.32
N ALA A 155 -25.34 2.13 6.60
CA ALA A 155 -26.59 2.21 5.84
C ALA A 155 -27.85 2.27 6.75
N ALA A 156 -27.74 1.79 7.98
CA ALA A 156 -28.74 1.95 9.04
C ALA A 156 -28.75 3.36 9.65
N GLY A 157 -27.82 4.24 9.27
CA GLY A 157 -27.66 5.57 9.87
C GLY A 157 -26.97 5.58 11.24
N GLN A 158 -26.45 4.46 11.68
CA GLN A 158 -25.77 4.27 12.97
C GLN A 158 -24.28 4.67 12.87
N ARG A 159 -24.01 5.96 12.59
CA ARG A 159 -22.67 6.45 12.24
C ARG A 159 -21.61 6.12 13.30
N GLU A 160 -21.89 6.40 14.57
CA GLU A 160 -20.95 6.18 15.68
C GLU A 160 -20.65 4.67 15.89
N ILE A 161 -21.67 3.84 15.78
CA ILE A 161 -21.53 2.38 15.87
C ILE A 161 -20.67 1.87 14.71
N ALA A 162 -20.96 2.34 13.48
CA ALA A 162 -20.17 2.00 12.29
C ALA A 162 -18.71 2.45 12.43
N ALA A 163 -18.47 3.64 12.97
CA ALA A 163 -17.13 4.17 13.23
C ALA A 163 -16.37 3.30 14.26
N GLY A 164 -17.05 2.88 15.34
CA GLY A 164 -16.49 1.97 16.35
C GLY A 164 -16.06 0.62 15.75
N HIS A 165 -16.93 0.01 14.94
CA HIS A 165 -16.62 -1.25 14.25
C HIS A 165 -15.50 -1.08 13.21
N ALA A 166 -15.49 0.02 12.46
CA ALA A 166 -14.43 0.31 11.50
C ALA A 166 -13.07 0.44 12.21
N ARG A 167 -13.01 1.16 13.35
CA ARG A 167 -11.78 1.28 14.15
C ARG A 167 -11.28 -0.07 14.67
N ALA A 168 -12.18 -0.93 15.16
CA ALA A 168 -11.82 -2.26 15.62
C ALA A 168 -11.31 -3.14 14.46
N ALA A 169 -12.01 -3.11 13.31
CA ALA A 169 -11.60 -3.82 12.10
C ALA A 169 -10.25 -3.34 11.56
N ALA A 170 -10.00 -2.03 11.60
CA ALA A 170 -8.72 -1.45 11.18
C ALA A 170 -7.55 -1.97 12.01
N ARG A 171 -7.68 -1.97 13.34
CA ARG A 171 -6.64 -2.50 14.24
C ARG A 171 -6.42 -4.00 14.07
N HIS A 172 -7.48 -4.77 13.83
CA HIS A 172 -7.34 -6.18 13.50
C HIS A 172 -6.61 -6.37 12.15
N ALA A 173 -6.94 -5.59 11.14
CA ALA A 173 -6.26 -5.63 9.85
C ALA A 173 -4.77 -5.24 9.98
N MET A 174 -4.41 -4.28 10.85
CA MET A 174 -3.02 -3.95 11.17
C MET A 174 -2.27 -5.16 11.74
N THR A 175 -2.87 -5.88 12.71
CA THR A 175 -2.23 -7.08 13.29
C THR A 175 -2.13 -8.25 12.30
N ALA A 176 -3.02 -8.30 11.31
CA ALA A 176 -3.00 -9.26 10.21
C ALA A 176 -2.13 -8.83 9.02
N LEU A 177 -1.41 -7.71 9.12
CA LEU A 177 -0.57 -7.11 8.08
C LEU A 177 -1.34 -6.75 6.79
N ALA A 178 -2.66 -6.56 6.90
CA ALA A 178 -3.54 -6.19 5.79
C ALA A 178 -3.69 -4.65 5.70
N PHE A 179 -2.60 -3.94 5.41
CA PHE A 179 -2.48 -2.49 5.60
C PHE A 179 -3.41 -1.65 4.72
N ASP A 180 -3.64 -2.03 3.47
CA ASP A 180 -4.62 -1.33 2.61
C ASP A 180 -6.03 -1.42 3.19
N GLN A 181 -6.38 -2.57 3.75
CA GLN A 181 -7.66 -2.77 4.42
C GLN A 181 -7.73 -1.98 5.74
N ALA A 182 -6.64 -1.93 6.50
CA ALA A 182 -6.56 -1.12 7.72
C ALA A 182 -6.76 0.37 7.41
N ALA A 183 -6.08 0.88 6.37
CA ALA A 183 -6.22 2.27 5.93
C ALA A 183 -7.66 2.59 5.51
N GLU A 184 -8.31 1.71 4.74
CA GLU A 184 -9.72 1.87 4.37
C GLU A 184 -10.63 2.00 5.60
N PHE A 185 -10.45 1.12 6.59
CA PHE A 185 -11.27 1.15 7.80
C PHE A 185 -10.97 2.34 8.71
N PHE A 186 -9.71 2.78 8.86
CA PHE A 186 -9.39 4.00 9.60
C PHE A 186 -9.99 5.24 8.93
N ALA A 187 -9.96 5.33 7.60
CA ALA A 187 -10.58 6.41 6.85
C ALA A 187 -12.10 6.44 7.08
N ILE A 188 -12.77 5.28 7.05
CA ILE A 188 -14.20 5.16 7.35
C ILE A 188 -14.48 5.59 8.81
N ALA A 189 -13.64 5.19 9.76
CA ALA A 189 -13.80 5.58 11.16
C ALA A 189 -13.73 7.10 11.33
N LEU A 190 -12.75 7.76 10.71
CA LEU A 190 -12.61 9.23 10.71
C LEU A 190 -13.79 9.94 10.03
N GLU A 191 -14.30 9.39 8.91
CA GLU A 191 -15.45 9.97 8.19
C GLU A 191 -16.74 9.90 9.02
N LEU A 192 -16.96 8.82 9.74
CA LEU A 192 -18.25 8.53 10.37
C LEU A 192 -18.34 8.95 11.83
N GLY A 193 -17.25 8.90 12.58
CA GLY A 193 -17.24 9.15 14.02
C GLY A 193 -17.11 10.65 14.35
N SER A 194 -17.60 11.00 15.53
CA SER A 194 -17.40 12.31 16.13
C SER A 194 -16.39 12.18 17.25
N TYR A 195 -15.19 12.71 17.04
CA TYR A 195 -14.06 12.55 17.96
C TYR A 195 -13.63 13.89 18.54
N ASP A 196 -13.12 13.89 19.77
CA ASP A 196 -12.30 14.98 20.26
C ASP A 196 -10.99 15.09 19.47
N GLN A 197 -10.32 16.23 19.61
CA GLN A 197 -9.12 16.54 18.82
C GLN A 197 -7.99 15.51 19.01
N ASP A 198 -7.82 14.99 20.23
CA ASP A 198 -6.73 14.05 20.53
C ASP A 198 -7.02 12.64 19.98
N THR A 199 -8.26 12.20 20.08
CA THR A 199 -8.72 10.94 19.49
C THR A 199 -8.65 10.99 17.95
N ALA A 200 -9.12 12.10 17.34
CA ALA A 200 -9.03 12.31 15.90
C ALA A 200 -7.57 12.29 15.41
N ARG A 201 -6.67 12.99 16.12
CA ARG A 201 -5.23 12.98 15.85
C ARG A 201 -4.63 11.58 15.96
N GLY A 202 -5.00 10.83 16.99
CA GLY A 202 -4.56 9.45 17.14
C GLY A 202 -4.97 8.57 15.96
N LEU A 203 -6.21 8.72 15.48
CA LEU A 203 -6.71 8.01 14.30
C LEU A 203 -6.02 8.45 13.00
N GLU A 204 -5.71 9.74 12.84
CA GLU A 204 -4.91 10.24 11.70
C GLU A 204 -3.52 9.61 11.67
N ILE A 205 -2.87 9.46 12.83
CA ILE A 205 -1.56 8.78 12.94
C ILE A 205 -1.69 7.29 12.63
N GLU A 206 -2.73 6.62 13.13
CA GLU A 206 -2.99 5.19 12.83
C GLU A 206 -3.25 4.99 11.32
N LEU A 207 -4.04 5.88 10.67
CA LEU A 207 -4.28 5.87 9.23
C LEU A 207 -2.99 6.12 8.44
N ALA A 208 -2.24 7.15 8.79
CA ALA A 208 -0.96 7.46 8.15
C ALA A 208 0.03 6.29 8.27
N THR A 209 0.07 5.64 9.42
CA THR A 209 0.91 4.45 9.65
C THR A 209 0.48 3.28 8.78
N ALA A 210 -0.82 3.01 8.66
CA ALA A 210 -1.36 1.97 7.77
C ALA A 210 -0.99 2.25 6.30
N LEU A 211 -1.17 3.49 5.85
CA LEU A 211 -0.81 3.93 4.49
C LEU A 211 0.71 3.82 4.22
N MET A 212 1.53 4.17 5.22
CA MET A 212 2.98 4.03 5.14
C MET A 212 3.39 2.57 4.96
N HIS A 213 2.83 1.66 5.73
CA HIS A 213 3.09 0.23 5.61
C HIS A 213 2.54 -0.37 4.31
N ALA A 214 1.41 0.14 3.81
CA ALA A 214 0.89 -0.17 2.47
C ALA A 214 1.77 0.37 1.32
N GLY A 215 2.79 1.19 1.63
CA GLY A 215 3.67 1.83 0.64
C GLY A 215 3.02 3.03 -0.07
N ARG A 216 1.91 3.57 0.45
CA ARG A 216 1.19 4.76 -0.05
C ARG A 216 1.75 6.03 0.59
N GLY A 217 3.06 6.24 0.46
CA GLY A 217 3.81 7.29 1.15
C GLY A 217 3.26 8.70 1.01
N PRO A 218 2.88 9.20 -0.19
CA PRO A 218 2.35 10.56 -0.33
C PRO A 218 1.04 10.78 0.44
N GLU A 219 0.18 9.78 0.50
CA GLU A 219 -1.06 9.83 1.26
C GLU A 219 -0.77 9.77 2.77
N ALA A 220 0.12 8.86 3.18
CA ALA A 220 0.59 8.80 4.57
C ALA A 220 1.14 10.15 5.04
N ALA A 221 1.96 10.81 4.23
CA ALA A 221 2.53 12.12 4.55
C ALA A 221 1.45 13.20 4.75
N ALA A 222 0.40 13.19 3.94
CA ALA A 222 -0.71 14.14 4.10
C ALA A 222 -1.42 13.97 5.45
N HIS A 223 -1.68 12.73 5.87
CA HIS A 223 -2.30 12.42 7.15
C HIS A 223 -1.37 12.70 8.35
N PHE A 224 -0.06 12.47 8.22
CA PHE A 224 0.89 12.90 9.24
C PHE A 224 0.92 14.42 9.40
N VAL A 225 0.81 15.19 8.31
CA VAL A 225 0.71 16.67 8.40
C VAL A 225 -0.57 17.09 9.09
N ALA A 226 -1.71 16.49 8.74
CA ALA A 226 -2.97 16.76 9.43
C ALA A 226 -2.89 16.47 10.93
N ALA A 227 -2.27 15.35 11.31
CA ALA A 227 -2.05 14.98 12.70
C ALA A 227 -1.11 15.95 13.46
N ALA A 228 -0.19 16.61 12.76
CA ALA A 228 0.73 17.60 13.35
C ALA A 228 0.05 18.92 13.73
N GLU A 229 -1.10 19.24 13.12
CA GLU A 229 -1.82 20.49 13.35
C GLU A 229 -2.36 20.55 14.78
N GLY A 230 -1.98 21.61 15.53
CA GLY A 230 -2.38 21.78 16.92
C GLY A 230 -1.90 20.71 17.90
N ALA A 231 -0.92 19.87 17.50
CA ALA A 231 -0.33 18.85 18.37
C ALA A 231 0.72 19.43 19.32
N ASP A 232 0.96 18.71 20.42
CA ASP A 232 2.10 18.99 21.29
C ASP A 232 3.42 19.01 20.49
N PRO A 233 4.42 19.83 20.90
CA PRO A 233 5.67 19.99 20.16
C PRO A 233 6.36 18.65 19.82
N ALA A 234 6.34 17.66 20.72
CA ALA A 234 6.96 16.37 20.50
C ALA A 234 6.22 15.53 19.44
N VAL A 235 4.89 15.49 19.51
CA VAL A 235 4.03 14.78 18.53
C VAL A 235 4.12 15.46 17.17
N ARG A 236 4.06 16.79 17.15
CA ARG A 236 4.20 17.59 15.93
C ARG A 236 5.52 17.31 15.21
N LEU A 237 6.63 17.33 15.93
CA LEU A 237 7.96 17.06 15.36
C LEU A 237 8.05 15.65 14.77
N ASP A 238 7.51 14.65 15.46
CA ASP A 238 7.53 13.27 14.99
C ASP A 238 6.66 13.08 13.74
N CYS A 239 5.46 13.64 13.73
CA CYS A 239 4.58 13.61 12.55
C CYS A 239 5.21 14.35 11.36
N GLN A 240 5.80 15.52 11.55
CA GLN A 240 6.49 16.26 10.49
C GLN A 240 7.68 15.49 9.93
N ARG A 241 8.46 14.84 10.80
CA ARG A 241 9.57 13.98 10.38
C ARG A 241 9.06 12.80 9.55
N GLN A 242 8.01 12.12 10.00
CA GLN A 242 7.45 10.98 9.26
C GLN A 242 6.87 11.41 7.91
N ALA A 243 6.16 12.54 7.86
CA ALA A 243 5.67 13.11 6.60
C ALA A 243 6.83 13.42 5.64
N ALA A 244 7.89 14.05 6.14
CA ALA A 244 9.07 14.38 5.36
C ALA A 244 9.76 13.13 4.80
N ASP A 245 9.92 12.10 5.62
CA ASP A 245 10.51 10.81 5.21
C ASP A 245 9.71 10.19 4.06
N GLN A 246 8.38 10.11 4.21
CA GLN A 246 7.50 9.57 3.17
C GLN A 246 7.55 10.38 1.87
N TRP A 247 7.54 11.71 1.95
CA TRP A 247 7.67 12.54 0.75
C TRP A 247 8.99 12.34 0.03
N ILE A 248 10.09 12.24 0.78
CA ILE A 248 11.44 12.08 0.21
C ILE A 248 11.58 10.75 -0.51
N ILE A 249 11.24 9.65 0.16
CA ILE A 249 11.37 8.31 -0.43
C ILE A 249 10.45 8.08 -1.64
N THR A 250 9.37 8.85 -1.75
CA THR A 250 8.44 8.78 -2.91
C THR A 250 8.70 9.85 -3.97
N GLY A 251 9.76 10.66 -3.82
CA GLY A 251 10.21 11.62 -4.83
C GLY A 251 9.59 13.02 -4.74
N HIS A 252 8.87 13.33 -3.65
CA HIS A 252 8.35 14.67 -3.39
C HIS A 252 9.39 15.52 -2.62
N LEU A 253 10.59 15.65 -3.20
CA LEU A 253 11.79 16.16 -2.54
C LEU A 253 11.65 17.56 -1.95
N GLU A 254 10.99 18.50 -2.65
CA GLU A 254 10.83 19.87 -2.17
C GLU A 254 10.04 19.92 -0.86
N ARG A 255 8.87 19.26 -0.84
CA ARG A 255 8.02 19.17 0.36
C ARG A 255 8.73 18.48 1.51
N GLY A 256 9.40 17.37 1.22
CA GLY A 256 10.15 16.62 2.23
C GLY A 256 11.32 17.42 2.80
N MET A 257 12.08 18.10 1.95
CA MET A 257 13.21 18.95 2.40
C MET A 257 12.75 20.20 3.14
N GLU A 258 11.60 20.77 2.81
CA GLU A 258 11.02 21.89 3.55
C GLU A 258 10.61 21.45 4.97
N ALA A 259 9.92 20.33 5.08
CA ALA A 259 9.56 19.75 6.37
C ALA A 259 10.79 19.38 7.22
N LEU A 260 11.86 18.85 6.61
CA LEU A 260 13.09 18.50 7.34
C LEU A 260 13.91 19.71 7.80
N ARG A 261 13.82 20.85 7.11
CA ARG A 261 14.57 22.06 7.55
C ARG A 261 14.19 22.50 8.95
N SER A 262 12.90 22.46 9.29
CA SER A 262 12.45 22.75 10.65
C SER A 262 13.01 21.73 11.65
N SER A 263 12.88 20.44 11.35
CA SER A 263 13.37 19.36 12.21
C SER A 263 14.90 19.41 12.43
N LEU A 264 15.67 19.80 11.40
CA LEU A 264 17.12 19.98 11.51
C LEU A 264 17.50 21.16 12.41
N ALA A 265 16.74 22.24 12.36
CA ALA A 265 16.94 23.39 13.25
C ALA A 265 16.68 23.00 14.71
N ASP A 266 15.64 22.23 14.97
CA ASP A 266 15.24 21.77 16.31
C ASP A 266 16.31 20.85 16.95
N ILE A 267 17.00 20.02 16.15
CA ILE A 267 18.08 19.15 16.65
C ILE A 267 19.47 19.79 16.58
N GLY A 268 19.58 21.07 16.19
CA GLY A 268 20.87 21.79 16.12
C GLY A 268 21.81 21.32 15.02
N GLU A 269 21.30 20.68 13.96
CA GLU A 269 22.10 20.08 12.88
C GLU A 269 21.88 20.77 11.52
N PRO A 270 22.40 21.98 11.31
CA PRO A 270 22.12 22.78 10.13
C PRO A 270 22.73 22.19 8.85
N LEU A 271 22.03 22.37 7.73
CA LEU A 271 22.55 22.08 6.39
C LEU A 271 23.79 22.94 6.11
N ALA A 272 24.79 22.35 5.45
CA ALA A 272 25.94 23.12 4.97
C ALA A 272 25.50 24.11 3.88
N ALA A 273 25.80 25.40 4.09
CA ALA A 273 25.37 26.47 3.19
C ALA A 273 26.00 26.38 1.77
N THR A 274 27.18 25.77 1.65
CA THR A 274 27.86 25.63 0.36
C THR A 274 28.40 24.21 0.17
N PRO A 275 28.54 23.71 -1.08
CA PRO A 275 29.14 22.40 -1.37
C PRO A 275 30.56 22.24 -0.81
N ARG A 276 31.36 23.30 -0.79
CA ARG A 276 32.71 23.29 -0.20
C ARG A 276 32.69 23.02 1.31
N ARG A 277 31.77 23.67 2.03
CA ARG A 277 31.57 23.42 3.47
C ARG A 277 31.04 21.99 3.72
N ALA A 278 30.14 21.50 2.87
CA ALA A 278 29.67 20.11 2.95
C ALA A 278 30.83 19.12 2.77
N LEU A 279 31.68 19.32 1.75
CA LEU A 279 32.86 18.48 1.51
C LEU A 279 33.85 18.51 2.71
N ALA A 280 34.13 19.70 3.26
CA ALA A 280 34.97 19.80 4.45
C ALA A 280 34.40 19.02 5.64
N ARG A 281 33.06 19.04 5.84
CA ARG A 281 32.38 18.23 6.88
C ARG A 281 32.47 16.74 6.58
N VAL A 282 32.30 16.30 5.33
CA VAL A 282 32.49 14.90 4.93
C VAL A 282 33.91 14.43 5.30
N LEU A 283 34.92 15.21 4.94
CA LEU A 283 36.32 14.87 5.25
C LEU A 283 36.56 14.82 6.76
N TRP A 284 36.00 15.77 7.51
CA TRP A 284 36.06 15.79 8.97
C TRP A 284 35.37 14.57 9.61
N ASN A 285 34.14 14.28 9.23
CA ASN A 285 33.40 13.12 9.74
C ASN A 285 34.12 11.80 9.42
N ARG A 286 34.68 11.67 8.22
CA ARG A 286 35.49 10.49 7.85
C ARG A 286 36.80 10.39 8.63
N THR A 287 37.43 11.51 8.97
CA THR A 287 38.59 11.53 9.86
C THR A 287 38.20 11.07 11.26
N ARG A 288 37.11 11.61 11.82
CA ARG A 288 36.56 11.15 13.12
C ARG A 288 36.25 9.66 13.12
N LEU A 289 35.59 9.14 12.08
CA LEU A 289 35.30 7.71 11.93
C LEU A 289 36.56 6.84 11.84
N ARG A 290 37.64 7.36 11.19
CA ARG A 290 38.94 6.67 11.13
C ARG A 290 39.62 6.57 12.50
N LEU A 291 39.62 7.66 13.26
CA LEU A 291 40.23 7.75 14.57
C LEU A 291 39.46 6.94 15.64
N ARG A 292 38.12 7.05 15.59
CA ARG A 292 37.23 6.34 16.52
C ARG A 292 37.19 4.83 16.25
N GLY A 293 37.24 4.42 14.99
CA GLY A 293 36.91 3.07 14.55
C GLY A 293 35.43 2.76 14.65
N VAL A 294 35.08 1.49 14.40
CA VAL A 294 33.69 0.99 14.38
C VAL A 294 33.27 0.25 15.64
N ARG A 295 34.07 0.32 16.70
CA ARG A 295 33.74 -0.31 17.99
C ARG A 295 32.43 0.28 18.53
N HIS A 296 31.52 -0.59 18.97
CA HIS A 296 30.23 -0.23 19.53
C HIS A 296 29.81 -1.26 20.57
N GLU A 297 28.86 -0.91 21.41
CA GLU A 297 28.16 -1.79 22.32
C GLU A 297 26.69 -1.81 21.89
N LEU A 298 26.15 -3.02 21.61
CA LEU A 298 24.79 -3.15 21.14
C LEU A 298 23.79 -2.83 22.25
N ARG A 299 22.77 -2.04 21.88
CA ARG A 299 21.66 -1.66 22.74
C ARG A 299 20.34 -1.83 22.01
N ARG A 300 19.31 -2.14 22.78
CA ARG A 300 17.92 -2.10 22.29
C ARG A 300 17.44 -0.65 22.26
N ASP A 301 16.46 -0.37 21.44
CA ASP A 301 15.79 0.95 21.37
C ASP A 301 15.30 1.43 22.74
N THR A 302 14.75 0.51 23.55
CA THR A 302 14.29 0.80 24.93
C THR A 302 15.39 1.24 25.90
N GLN A 303 16.65 1.05 25.55
CA GLN A 303 17.83 1.41 26.36
C GLN A 303 18.45 2.75 25.92
N VAL A 304 17.91 3.37 24.87
CA VAL A 304 18.41 4.64 24.32
C VAL A 304 17.38 5.73 24.56
N PRO A 305 17.79 6.95 24.98
CA PRO A 305 16.86 8.07 25.15
C PRO A 305 16.06 8.36 23.87
N VAL A 306 14.77 8.62 24.02
CA VAL A 306 13.85 8.85 22.88
C VAL A 306 14.32 10.01 22.02
N GLU A 307 14.85 11.08 22.60
CA GLU A 307 15.43 12.23 21.90
C GLU A 307 16.60 11.81 21.00
N THR A 308 17.46 10.92 21.48
CA THR A 308 18.59 10.42 20.68
C THR A 308 18.12 9.53 19.52
N LEU A 309 17.08 8.71 19.75
CA LEU A 309 16.47 7.92 18.67
C LEU A 309 15.83 8.84 17.60
N ARG A 310 15.13 9.90 18.02
CA ARG A 310 14.58 10.91 17.11
C ARG A 310 15.67 11.60 16.29
N GLN A 311 16.77 12.01 16.95
CA GLN A 311 17.92 12.62 16.27
C GLN A 311 18.52 11.67 15.22
N LEU A 312 18.68 10.39 15.55
CA LEU A 312 19.12 9.36 14.61
C LEU A 312 18.18 9.22 13.42
N ASP A 313 16.87 9.20 13.65
CA ASP A 313 15.87 9.07 12.60
C ASP A 313 15.83 10.29 11.68
N VAL A 314 15.97 11.52 12.21
CA VAL A 314 16.09 12.73 11.40
C VAL A 314 17.37 12.69 10.56
N LEU A 315 18.52 12.35 11.15
CA LEU A 315 19.79 12.24 10.41
C LEU A 315 19.71 11.20 9.29
N LYS A 316 19.07 10.03 9.56
CA LYS A 316 18.82 8.99 8.56
C LYS A 316 17.96 9.52 7.41
N ALA A 317 16.82 10.12 7.70
CA ALA A 317 15.89 10.65 6.70
C ALA A 317 16.58 11.69 5.79
N VAL A 318 17.35 12.61 6.38
CA VAL A 318 18.11 13.62 5.62
C VAL A 318 19.21 12.98 4.80
N ALA A 319 19.96 12.02 5.34
CA ALA A 319 21.03 11.33 4.60
C ALA A 319 20.47 10.60 3.37
N HIS A 320 19.38 9.87 3.53
CA HIS A 320 18.72 9.12 2.46
C HIS A 320 18.10 10.05 1.41
N GLY A 321 17.38 11.08 1.83
CA GLY A 321 16.79 12.06 0.92
C GLY A 321 17.83 12.81 0.10
N LEU A 322 18.88 13.30 0.74
CA LEU A 322 19.97 14.01 0.06
C LEU A 322 20.81 13.10 -0.82
N ALA A 323 20.91 11.80 -0.54
CA ALA A 323 21.62 10.86 -1.40
C ALA A 323 21.06 10.82 -2.84
N MET A 324 19.80 11.16 -3.03
CA MET A 324 19.13 11.21 -4.34
C MET A 324 19.35 12.55 -5.07
N VAL A 325 19.68 13.60 -4.34
CA VAL A 325 19.67 15.01 -4.83
C VAL A 325 21.03 15.66 -4.74
N ASP A 326 21.74 15.48 -3.63
CA ASP A 326 23.04 16.08 -3.33
C ASP A 326 23.88 15.07 -2.54
N ASN A 327 24.59 14.23 -3.29
CA ASN A 327 25.42 13.17 -2.75
C ASN A 327 26.47 13.65 -1.73
N ILE A 328 26.98 14.90 -1.86
CA ILE A 328 27.98 15.44 -0.94
C ILE A 328 27.33 15.73 0.42
N ARG A 329 26.19 16.42 0.42
CA ARG A 329 25.45 16.65 1.67
C ARG A 329 24.88 15.36 2.23
N GLY A 330 24.41 14.44 1.38
CA GLY A 330 24.00 13.10 1.81
C GLY A 330 25.11 12.35 2.56
N ALA A 331 26.33 12.36 2.03
CA ALA A 331 27.49 11.75 2.68
C ALA A 331 27.90 12.47 3.98
N ASP A 332 27.72 13.82 4.09
CA ASP A 332 27.93 14.54 5.36
C ASP A 332 26.96 14.05 6.43
N PHE A 333 25.66 14.00 6.10
CA PHE A 333 24.64 13.56 7.06
C PHE A 333 24.78 12.08 7.39
N ASN A 334 25.11 11.21 6.42
CA ASN A 334 25.38 9.81 6.72
C ASN A 334 26.58 9.64 7.68
N GLY A 335 27.64 10.46 7.51
CA GLY A 335 28.78 10.47 8.44
C GLY A 335 28.39 10.84 9.87
N ARG A 336 27.50 11.82 10.06
CA ARG A 336 26.94 12.19 11.37
C ARG A 336 26.04 11.10 11.92
N PHE A 337 25.13 10.57 11.10
CA PHE A 337 24.26 9.45 11.43
C PHE A 337 25.07 8.26 11.92
N LEU A 338 26.10 7.84 11.19
CA LEU A 338 26.97 6.72 11.57
C LEU A 338 27.74 7.02 12.86
N LEU A 339 28.28 8.21 13.03
CA LEU A 339 28.99 8.58 14.27
C LEU A 339 28.08 8.50 15.50
N LEU A 340 26.84 9.00 15.39
CA LEU A 340 25.87 8.93 16.48
C LEU A 340 25.36 7.50 16.69
N ALA A 341 25.09 6.75 15.63
CA ALA A 341 24.66 5.37 15.70
C ALA A 341 25.71 4.46 16.37
N LEU A 342 26.99 4.66 16.06
CA LEU A 342 28.09 3.98 16.73
C LEU A 342 28.23 4.37 18.22
N ALA A 343 27.91 5.61 18.59
CA ALA A 343 27.97 6.07 19.97
C ALA A 343 26.82 5.52 20.81
N THR A 344 25.64 5.36 20.21
CA THR A 344 24.45 4.85 20.88
C THR A 344 24.36 3.34 20.89
N GLY A 345 24.83 2.67 19.84
CA GLY A 345 24.79 1.21 19.70
C GLY A 345 23.40 0.63 19.43
N GLU A 346 22.38 1.46 19.06
CA GLU A 346 21.08 0.93 18.71
C GLU A 346 21.16 0.17 17.37
N SER A 347 20.80 -1.12 17.43
CA SER A 347 21.14 -2.10 16.40
C SER A 347 20.56 -1.81 15.02
N ARG A 348 19.26 -1.47 14.92
CA ARG A 348 18.59 -1.21 13.64
C ARG A 348 19.16 -0.01 12.91
N ARG A 349 19.34 1.10 13.63
CA ARG A 349 19.89 2.34 13.04
C ARG A 349 21.35 2.22 12.70
N LEU A 350 22.11 1.43 13.50
CA LEU A 350 23.51 1.16 13.23
C LEU A 350 23.70 0.30 11.97
N VAL A 351 22.87 -0.74 11.77
CA VAL A 351 22.84 -1.53 10.53
C VAL A 351 22.61 -0.62 9.31
N ALA A 352 21.57 0.23 9.34
CA ALA A 352 21.26 1.13 8.23
C ALA A 352 22.41 2.13 7.96
N ALA A 353 23.01 2.70 9.00
CA ALA A 353 24.11 3.66 8.87
C ALA A 353 25.38 3.04 8.28
N LEU A 354 25.76 1.84 8.74
CA LEU A 354 26.91 1.10 8.21
C LEU A 354 26.68 0.67 6.77
N ALA A 355 25.51 0.10 6.45
CA ALA A 355 25.16 -0.32 5.10
C ALA A 355 25.21 0.85 4.11
N THR A 356 24.64 2.00 4.49
CA THR A 356 24.71 3.22 3.68
C THR A 356 26.14 3.71 3.46
N GLU A 357 27.01 3.67 4.49
CA GLU A 357 28.42 4.04 4.34
C GLU A 357 29.20 3.07 3.45
N VAL A 358 28.88 1.76 3.50
CA VAL A 358 29.44 0.76 2.56
C VAL A 358 29.14 1.14 1.13
N VAL A 359 27.88 1.50 0.80
CA VAL A 359 27.47 1.93 -0.54
C VAL A 359 28.20 3.21 -0.96
N PHE A 360 28.24 4.25 -0.10
CA PHE A 360 28.96 5.49 -0.37
C PHE A 360 30.46 5.28 -0.61
N LEU A 361 31.10 4.37 0.09
CA LEU A 361 32.52 4.08 -0.10
C LEU A 361 32.76 3.22 -1.35
N ALA A 362 31.90 2.26 -1.62
CA ALA A 362 32.01 1.40 -2.80
C ALA A 362 31.88 2.24 -4.10
N SER A 363 31.00 3.24 -4.12
CA SER A 363 30.82 4.13 -5.28
C SER A 363 32.04 4.98 -5.64
N GLN A 364 33.03 5.11 -4.73
CA GLN A 364 34.27 5.88 -4.97
C GLN A 364 35.42 5.06 -5.56
N ALA A 365 35.24 3.76 -5.73
CA ALA A 365 36.23 2.81 -6.24
C ALA A 365 37.62 2.84 -5.53
N GLY A 366 38.60 2.15 -6.07
CA GLY A 366 39.99 2.22 -5.64
C GLY A 366 40.22 1.86 -4.15
N ARG A 367 40.98 2.74 -3.44
CA ARG A 367 41.28 2.54 -2.01
C ARG A 367 40.05 2.59 -1.11
N ALA A 368 38.99 3.30 -1.51
CA ALA A 368 37.74 3.38 -0.80
C ALA A 368 37.00 2.03 -0.83
N GLY A 369 37.08 1.28 -1.93
CA GLY A 369 36.49 -0.05 -2.04
C GLY A 369 37.04 -1.05 -1.02
N ARG A 370 38.36 -1.05 -0.74
CA ARG A 370 38.95 -1.89 0.31
C ARG A 370 38.41 -1.56 1.72
N ARG A 371 38.11 -0.27 1.95
CA ARG A 371 37.51 0.16 3.20
C ARG A 371 36.03 -0.22 3.27
N ALA A 372 35.31 -0.10 2.18
CA ALA A 372 33.93 -0.56 2.08
C ALA A 372 33.82 -2.05 2.46
N ARG A 373 34.75 -2.89 1.96
CA ARG A 373 34.79 -4.32 2.30
C ARG A 373 34.96 -4.56 3.80
N ARG A 374 35.88 -3.85 4.48
CA ARG A 374 36.06 -3.98 5.94
C ARG A 374 34.82 -3.56 6.73
N LEU A 375 34.12 -2.51 6.28
CA LEU A 375 32.88 -2.11 6.91
C LEU A 375 31.76 -3.10 6.63
N TYR A 376 31.77 -3.74 5.47
CA TYR A 376 30.83 -4.81 5.16
C TYR A 376 31.02 -6.02 6.07
N ASP A 377 32.26 -6.42 6.38
CA ASP A 377 32.55 -7.51 7.31
C ASP A 377 32.02 -7.19 8.73
N GLU A 378 32.09 -5.92 9.14
CA GLU A 378 31.50 -5.46 10.40
C GLU A 378 29.97 -5.48 10.35
N LEU A 379 29.40 -4.99 9.25
CA LEU A 379 27.95 -5.03 9.01
C LEU A 379 27.41 -6.47 9.05
N ALA A 380 28.14 -7.43 8.47
CA ALA A 380 27.74 -8.83 8.47
C ALA A 380 27.67 -9.39 9.91
N ARG A 381 28.68 -9.12 10.73
CA ARG A 381 28.68 -9.51 12.15
C ARG A 381 27.54 -8.87 12.92
N LEU A 382 27.31 -7.59 12.71
CA LEU A 382 26.21 -6.86 13.34
C LEU A 382 24.84 -7.39 12.91
N ALA A 383 24.69 -7.82 11.66
CA ALA A 383 23.44 -8.35 11.14
C ALA A 383 23.05 -9.69 11.81
N ASP A 384 24.03 -10.51 12.16
CA ASP A 384 23.81 -11.77 12.89
C ASP A 384 23.30 -11.53 14.32
N ASP A 385 23.71 -10.43 14.95
CA ASP A 385 23.33 -10.05 16.31
C ASP A 385 22.08 -9.14 16.38
N CYS A 386 21.52 -8.72 15.23
CA CYS A 386 20.38 -7.81 15.18
C CYS A 386 19.07 -8.55 15.48
N PRO A 387 18.26 -8.08 16.45
CA PRO A 387 16.97 -8.70 16.77
C PRO A 387 15.99 -8.74 15.59
N ASP A 388 16.07 -7.75 14.67
CA ASP A 388 15.30 -7.72 13.44
C ASP A 388 16.13 -8.32 12.29
N ALA A 389 16.18 -9.65 12.28
CA ALA A 389 17.01 -10.40 11.33
C ALA A 389 16.68 -10.12 9.86
N ALA A 390 15.40 -9.95 9.52
CA ALA A 390 14.99 -9.72 8.13
C ALA A 390 15.33 -8.29 7.67
N PHE A 391 15.19 -7.28 8.53
CA PHE A 391 15.67 -5.92 8.28
C PHE A 391 17.19 -5.90 8.07
N ALA A 392 17.94 -6.50 8.98
CA ALA A 392 19.39 -6.55 8.89
C ALA A 392 19.87 -7.32 7.65
N ARG A 393 19.24 -8.43 7.33
CA ARG A 393 19.51 -9.22 6.13
C ARG A 393 19.26 -8.43 4.84
N THR A 394 18.18 -7.67 4.77
CA THR A 394 17.90 -6.82 3.60
C THR A 394 18.98 -5.77 3.39
N TRP A 395 19.38 -5.05 4.45
CA TRP A 395 20.45 -4.05 4.37
C TRP A 395 21.81 -4.67 4.01
N LEU A 396 22.13 -5.83 4.58
CA LEU A 396 23.36 -6.56 4.26
C LEU A 396 23.41 -6.94 2.77
N LEU A 397 22.34 -7.52 2.24
CA LEU A 397 22.25 -7.94 0.84
C LEU A 397 22.24 -6.75 -0.12
N LEU A 398 21.53 -5.67 0.23
CA LEU A 398 21.55 -4.43 -0.56
C LEU A 398 22.97 -3.83 -0.62
N ALA A 399 23.67 -3.78 0.52
CA ALA A 399 25.04 -3.26 0.59
C ALA A 399 26.03 -4.13 -0.21
N ASP A 400 25.91 -5.47 -0.14
CA ASP A 400 26.73 -6.39 -0.94
C ASP A 400 26.44 -6.24 -2.43
N GLY A 401 25.18 -6.23 -2.81
CA GLY A 401 24.74 -6.07 -4.20
C GLY A 401 25.23 -4.76 -4.80
N ALA A 402 25.09 -3.64 -4.08
CA ALA A 402 25.58 -2.34 -4.51
C ALA A 402 27.12 -2.29 -4.56
N ALA A 403 27.83 -2.85 -3.59
CA ALA A 403 29.28 -2.93 -3.60
C ALA A 403 29.79 -3.77 -4.79
N CYS A 404 29.20 -4.94 -5.02
CA CYS A 404 29.53 -5.77 -6.18
C CYS A 404 29.25 -5.04 -7.51
N PHE A 405 28.15 -4.27 -7.59
CA PHE A 405 27.84 -3.46 -8.75
C PHE A 405 28.93 -2.44 -9.05
N PHE A 406 29.36 -1.65 -8.07
CA PHE A 406 30.42 -0.65 -8.23
C PHE A 406 31.81 -1.26 -8.47
N GLU A 407 32.04 -2.51 -8.06
CA GLU A 407 33.25 -3.26 -8.34
C GLU A 407 33.23 -3.94 -9.74
N GLY A 408 32.13 -3.83 -10.51
CA GLY A 408 31.98 -4.48 -11.82
C GLY A 408 31.66 -5.96 -11.75
N ARG A 409 31.36 -6.50 -10.59
CA ARG A 409 31.00 -7.90 -10.35
C ARG A 409 29.47 -8.10 -10.48
N PHE A 410 28.97 -7.93 -11.71
CA PHE A 410 27.52 -7.85 -11.95
C PHE A 410 26.74 -9.14 -11.65
N ALA A 411 27.32 -10.32 -11.91
CA ALA A 411 26.60 -11.57 -11.61
C ALA A 411 26.41 -11.84 -10.11
N PRO A 412 27.41 -11.65 -9.23
CA PRO A 412 27.17 -11.60 -7.78
C PRO A 412 26.19 -10.52 -7.35
N ALA A 413 26.28 -9.30 -7.91
CA ALA A 413 25.37 -8.23 -7.61
C ALA A 413 23.91 -8.61 -7.91
N ALA A 414 23.64 -9.21 -9.07
CA ALA A 414 22.30 -9.65 -9.44
C ALA A 414 21.70 -10.63 -8.43
N ARG A 415 22.48 -11.62 -7.97
CA ARG A 415 22.02 -12.61 -6.99
C ARG A 415 21.73 -11.96 -5.62
N ALA A 416 22.64 -11.10 -5.14
CA ALA A 416 22.44 -10.42 -3.85
C ALA A 416 21.21 -9.51 -3.87
N LEU A 417 21.01 -8.75 -4.95
CA LEU A 417 19.88 -7.83 -5.10
C LEU A 417 18.54 -8.58 -5.30
N GLU A 418 18.54 -9.72 -5.99
CA GLU A 418 17.37 -10.57 -6.11
C GLU A 418 16.92 -11.12 -4.76
N GLU A 419 17.87 -11.61 -3.97
CA GLU A 419 17.60 -12.10 -2.62
C GLU A 419 17.18 -10.96 -1.68
N ALA A 420 17.79 -9.76 -1.77
CA ALA A 420 17.38 -8.59 -1.01
C ALA A 420 15.92 -8.20 -1.29
N GLU A 421 15.51 -8.25 -2.56
CA GLU A 421 14.13 -7.97 -2.95
C GLU A 421 13.17 -9.02 -2.37
N ARG A 422 13.51 -10.30 -2.47
CA ARG A 422 12.71 -11.38 -1.91
C ARG A 422 12.51 -11.20 -0.39
N VAL A 423 13.59 -11.03 0.37
CA VAL A 423 13.55 -10.85 1.83
C VAL A 423 12.75 -9.60 2.21
N SER A 424 12.93 -8.49 1.49
CA SER A 424 12.20 -7.24 1.78
C SER A 424 10.72 -7.28 1.40
N THR A 425 10.28 -8.26 0.64
CA THR A 425 8.88 -8.42 0.22
C THR A 425 8.14 -9.42 1.12
N GLU A 426 8.83 -10.45 1.60
CA GLU A 426 8.27 -11.49 2.46
C GLU A 426 8.16 -11.02 3.91
N GLY A 427 7.08 -10.27 4.23
CA GLY A 427 6.72 -9.94 5.62
C GLY A 427 7.46 -8.76 6.26
N GLN A 428 8.12 -7.91 5.47
CA GLN A 428 8.80 -6.71 5.97
C GLN A 428 8.00 -5.44 5.70
N GLU A 429 7.60 -4.79 6.78
CA GLU A 429 6.89 -3.52 6.78
C GLU A 429 7.85 -2.32 6.72
N GLY A 430 7.40 -1.23 6.11
CA GLY A 430 8.11 0.05 6.17
C GLY A 430 9.47 0.10 5.44
N MET A 431 9.77 -0.87 4.56
CA MET A 431 11.04 -0.95 3.83
C MET A 431 10.96 -0.42 2.38
N THR A 432 10.17 0.62 2.16
CA THR A 432 9.97 1.18 0.80
C THR A 432 11.27 1.74 0.23
N TYR A 433 12.08 2.43 1.03
CA TYR A 433 13.36 2.98 0.61
C TYR A 433 14.34 1.88 0.20
N GLU A 434 14.54 0.88 1.03
CA GLU A 434 15.44 -0.24 0.80
C GLU A 434 15.03 -1.03 -0.45
N ARG A 435 13.75 -1.32 -0.59
CA ARG A 435 13.18 -2.05 -1.72
C ARG A 435 13.33 -1.28 -3.02
N ASN A 436 13.08 0.02 -3.01
CA ASN A 436 13.24 0.85 -4.20
C ASN A 436 14.70 0.93 -4.65
N ASN A 437 15.64 1.11 -3.72
CA ASN A 437 17.06 1.09 -4.04
C ASN A 437 17.51 -0.28 -4.57
N THR A 438 17.08 -1.37 -3.93
CA THR A 438 17.33 -2.74 -4.40
C THR A 438 16.84 -2.93 -5.85
N ARG A 439 15.63 -2.50 -6.16
CA ARG A 439 15.05 -2.58 -7.51
C ARG A 439 15.83 -1.77 -8.54
N VAL A 440 16.19 -0.54 -8.20
CA VAL A 440 16.98 0.32 -9.10
C VAL A 440 18.35 -0.29 -9.38
N PHE A 441 19.08 -0.76 -8.36
CA PHE A 441 20.36 -1.44 -8.56
C PHE A 441 20.21 -2.74 -9.34
N ARG A 442 19.15 -3.53 -9.09
CA ARG A 442 18.86 -4.76 -9.83
C ARG A 442 18.63 -4.49 -11.32
N ILE A 443 17.84 -3.47 -11.66
CA ILE A 443 17.58 -3.06 -13.04
C ILE A 443 18.86 -2.60 -13.74
N HIS A 444 19.70 -1.82 -13.07
CA HIS A 444 21.01 -1.43 -13.59
C HIS A 444 21.92 -2.64 -13.80
N THR A 445 21.95 -3.58 -12.88
CA THR A 445 22.78 -4.78 -12.95
C THR A 445 22.36 -5.67 -14.11
N LEU A 446 21.06 -5.91 -14.29
CA LEU A 446 20.52 -6.69 -15.41
C LEU A 446 20.83 -6.04 -16.76
N ARG A 447 20.79 -4.71 -16.83
CA ARG A 447 21.20 -3.97 -18.03
C ARG A 447 22.66 -4.24 -18.40
N LEU A 448 23.58 -4.17 -17.43
CA LEU A 448 25.01 -4.38 -17.65
C LEU A 448 25.36 -5.85 -17.92
N LEU A 449 24.53 -6.78 -17.49
CA LEU A 449 24.61 -8.20 -17.85
C LEU A 449 24.03 -8.51 -19.23
N GLY A 450 23.38 -7.55 -19.90
CA GLY A 450 22.66 -7.78 -21.16
C GLY A 450 21.37 -8.58 -21.00
N ALA A 451 20.88 -8.79 -19.79
CA ALA A 451 19.65 -9.53 -19.48
C ALA A 451 18.38 -8.66 -19.75
N LEU A 452 18.30 -8.07 -20.94
CA LEU A 452 17.33 -7.02 -21.28
C LEU A 452 15.87 -7.49 -21.26
N ARG A 453 15.61 -8.78 -21.56
CA ARG A 453 14.25 -9.36 -21.48
C ARG A 453 13.75 -9.39 -20.03
N GLN A 454 14.60 -9.85 -19.11
CA GLN A 454 14.29 -9.88 -17.68
C GLN A 454 14.15 -8.47 -17.11
N GLN A 455 15.08 -7.56 -17.47
CA GLN A 455 15.01 -6.15 -17.12
C GLN A 455 13.64 -5.54 -17.51
N HIS A 456 13.23 -5.72 -18.77
CA HIS A 456 11.97 -5.17 -19.28
C HIS A 456 10.74 -5.72 -18.52
N ALA A 457 10.70 -7.03 -18.25
CA ALA A 457 9.60 -7.65 -17.52
C ALA A 457 9.47 -7.09 -16.10
N LEU A 458 10.60 -6.99 -15.37
CA LEU A 458 10.62 -6.44 -14.01
C LEU A 458 10.28 -4.94 -13.97
N ILE A 459 10.73 -4.15 -14.94
CA ILE A 459 10.36 -2.72 -15.01
C ILE A 459 8.86 -2.57 -15.14
N ARG A 460 8.20 -3.33 -16.00
CA ARG A 460 6.74 -3.28 -16.17
C ARG A 460 5.98 -3.61 -14.88
N GLU A 461 6.46 -4.62 -14.16
CA GLU A 461 5.89 -5.02 -12.87
C GLU A 461 6.06 -3.91 -11.82
N PHE A 462 7.29 -3.42 -11.65
CA PHE A 462 7.61 -2.42 -10.64
C PHE A 462 6.98 -1.06 -10.92
N VAL A 463 6.89 -0.65 -12.19
CA VAL A 463 6.21 0.59 -12.59
C VAL A 463 4.72 0.51 -12.27
N ARG A 464 4.05 -0.62 -12.58
CA ARG A 464 2.63 -0.81 -12.24
C ARG A 464 2.40 -0.68 -10.73
N GLY A 465 3.18 -1.40 -9.92
CA GLY A 465 3.10 -1.31 -8.46
C GLY A 465 3.45 0.08 -7.91
N GLY A 466 4.43 0.75 -8.51
CA GLY A 466 4.81 2.13 -8.14
C GLY A 466 3.72 3.15 -8.44
N GLN A 467 3.05 3.02 -9.58
CA GLN A 467 1.92 3.89 -9.96
C GLN A 467 0.75 3.74 -8.98
N GLN A 468 0.41 2.51 -8.60
CA GLN A 468 -0.66 2.24 -7.64
C GLN A 468 -0.39 2.87 -6.26
N ARG A 469 0.88 2.98 -5.88
CA ARG A 469 1.31 3.55 -4.58
C ARG A 469 1.69 5.04 -4.64
N GLY A 470 1.61 5.68 -5.80
CA GLY A 470 2.04 7.08 -5.98
C GLY A 470 3.56 7.31 -5.87
N ASP A 471 4.37 6.27 -6.05
CA ASP A 471 5.83 6.33 -5.94
C ASP A 471 6.46 6.94 -7.21
N ARG A 472 6.52 8.26 -7.25
CA ARG A 472 7.06 9.02 -8.39
C ARG A 472 8.53 8.74 -8.65
N TYR A 473 9.32 8.56 -7.58
CA TYR A 473 10.75 8.30 -7.70
C TYR A 473 11.02 7.00 -8.45
N LEU A 474 10.41 5.91 -7.99
CA LEU A 474 10.59 4.59 -8.61
C LEU A 474 10.07 4.58 -10.05
N VAL A 475 8.85 5.07 -10.28
CA VAL A 475 8.23 5.08 -11.62
C VAL A 475 9.07 5.87 -12.61
N THR A 476 9.47 7.10 -12.27
CA THR A 476 10.29 7.96 -13.13
C THR A 476 11.64 7.30 -13.42
N THR A 477 12.34 6.84 -12.38
CA THR A 477 13.64 6.21 -12.53
C THR A 477 13.58 5.00 -13.45
N LEU A 478 12.61 4.11 -13.24
CA LEU A 478 12.50 2.89 -14.04
C LEU A 478 12.07 3.14 -15.49
N ARG A 479 11.21 4.13 -15.74
CA ARG A 479 10.87 4.55 -17.10
C ARG A 479 12.09 5.06 -17.86
N LEU A 480 12.92 5.87 -17.22
CA LEU A 480 14.17 6.37 -17.81
C LEU A 480 15.23 5.27 -18.01
N LEU A 481 15.13 4.16 -17.28
CA LEU A 481 16.07 3.02 -17.39
C LEU A 481 15.67 1.96 -18.43
N GLN A 482 14.43 1.99 -18.94
CA GLN A 482 13.96 0.94 -19.86
C GLN A 482 14.37 1.14 -21.32
N GLY A 483 14.87 2.32 -21.70
CA GLY A 483 15.14 2.70 -23.08
C GLY A 483 15.96 1.65 -23.85
N GLN A 484 17.07 1.18 -23.29
CA GLN A 484 17.92 0.17 -23.96
C GLN A 484 17.18 -1.16 -24.22
N ALA A 485 16.31 -1.61 -23.29
CA ALA A 485 15.56 -2.83 -23.47
C ALA A 485 14.49 -2.70 -24.57
N LEU A 486 13.95 -1.51 -24.76
CA LEU A 486 13.01 -1.18 -25.84
C LEU A 486 13.74 -1.07 -27.19
N LEU A 487 14.87 -0.36 -27.25
CA LEU A 487 15.70 -0.26 -28.44
C LEU A 487 16.25 -1.62 -28.91
N ALA A 488 16.58 -2.52 -27.99
CA ALA A 488 16.98 -3.89 -28.32
C ALA A 488 15.86 -4.71 -28.98
N ARG A 489 14.62 -4.22 -28.96
CA ARG A 489 13.45 -4.82 -29.64
C ARG A 489 13.03 -4.02 -30.87
N ASP A 490 13.83 -3.04 -31.26
CA ASP A 490 13.55 -2.05 -32.31
C ASP A 490 12.25 -1.22 -32.06
N ASP A 491 11.86 -1.07 -30.79
CA ASP A 491 10.67 -0.31 -30.39
C ASP A 491 11.06 1.13 -30.04
N ARG A 492 11.33 1.92 -31.08
CA ARG A 492 11.78 3.31 -30.96
C ARG A 492 10.71 4.23 -30.38
N ASP A 493 9.46 4.00 -30.76
CA ASP A 493 8.35 4.82 -30.32
C ASP A 493 8.10 4.64 -28.81
N ALA A 494 8.11 3.40 -28.33
CA ALA A 494 8.02 3.13 -26.90
C ALA A 494 9.25 3.67 -26.13
N ALA A 495 10.46 3.61 -26.71
CA ALA A 495 11.65 4.16 -26.08
C ALA A 495 11.55 5.70 -25.96
N ARG A 496 11.06 6.39 -26.98
CA ARG A 496 10.80 7.83 -26.94
C ARG A 496 9.71 8.19 -25.93
N ALA A 497 8.57 7.50 -25.98
CA ALA A 497 7.48 7.69 -25.03
C ALA A 497 7.93 7.49 -23.58
N SER A 498 8.84 6.53 -23.33
CA SER A 498 9.37 6.28 -21.99
C SER A 498 10.13 7.46 -21.36
N VAL A 499 10.61 8.37 -22.18
CA VAL A 499 11.31 9.59 -21.75
C VAL A 499 10.37 10.79 -21.75
N ASP A 500 9.56 10.95 -22.81
CA ASP A 500 8.72 12.12 -23.01
C ASP A 500 7.48 12.12 -22.11
N GLU A 501 6.98 10.95 -21.74
CA GLU A 501 5.81 10.79 -20.84
C GLU A 501 6.20 10.74 -19.34
N VAL A 502 7.42 11.09 -18.99
CA VAL A 502 7.81 11.18 -17.58
C VAL A 502 7.04 12.34 -16.92
N SER A 503 6.15 11.97 -16.00
CA SER A 503 5.22 12.92 -15.34
C SER A 503 5.87 13.77 -14.24
N TRP A 504 7.13 13.57 -13.94
CA TRP A 504 7.84 14.28 -12.89
C TRP A 504 9.17 14.80 -13.40
N SER A 505 9.33 16.11 -13.31
CA SER A 505 10.63 16.77 -13.44
C SER A 505 11.17 17.07 -12.05
N PRO A 506 12.42 16.74 -11.76
CA PRO A 506 13.05 17.18 -10.52
C PRO A 506 13.09 18.71 -10.46
N PRO A 507 13.19 19.31 -9.26
CA PRO A 507 13.26 20.76 -9.11
C PRO A 507 14.38 21.38 -9.94
N ASP A 508 14.15 22.55 -10.53
CA ASP A 508 15.12 23.27 -11.39
C ASP A 508 16.42 23.68 -10.67
N ARG A 509 16.46 23.55 -9.34
CA ARG A 509 17.63 23.86 -8.52
C ARG A 509 18.48 22.63 -8.25
N GLY A 510 19.55 22.48 -9.03
CA GLY A 510 20.52 21.42 -8.85
C GLY A 510 20.42 20.31 -9.92
N PHE A 511 21.46 19.50 -10.01
CA PHE A 511 21.51 18.36 -10.93
C PHE A 511 21.22 17.07 -10.14
N HIS A 512 20.07 16.48 -10.40
CA HIS A 512 19.58 15.27 -9.75
C HIS A 512 19.95 14.02 -10.56
N LEU A 513 19.88 12.87 -9.93
CA LEU A 513 20.18 11.59 -10.57
C LEU A 513 19.20 11.30 -11.73
N GLN A 514 17.95 11.75 -11.65
CA GLN A 514 16.95 11.61 -12.71
C GLN A 514 17.30 12.42 -13.96
N HIS A 515 17.89 13.62 -13.82
CA HIS A 515 18.42 14.39 -14.97
C HIS A 515 19.51 13.61 -15.70
N TRP A 516 20.38 12.91 -14.95
CA TRP A 516 21.37 12.03 -15.53
C TRP A 516 20.75 10.86 -16.30
N TYR A 517 19.73 10.21 -15.73
CA TYR A 517 19.05 9.11 -16.39
C TYR A 517 18.32 9.57 -17.65
N GLU A 518 17.66 10.73 -17.61
CA GLU A 518 17.00 11.33 -18.76
C GLU A 518 17.99 11.67 -19.87
N LEU A 519 19.06 12.39 -19.55
CA LEU A 519 20.11 12.73 -20.51
C LEU A 519 20.66 11.47 -21.18
N ARG A 520 20.96 10.44 -20.41
CA ARG A 520 21.46 9.18 -20.94
C ARG A 520 20.43 8.51 -21.85
N ALA A 521 19.18 8.43 -21.47
CA ALA A 521 18.13 7.81 -22.27
C ALA A 521 17.92 8.54 -23.60
N ARG A 522 17.95 9.88 -23.59
CA ARG A 522 17.88 10.70 -24.82
C ARG A 522 19.10 10.48 -25.72
N VAL A 523 20.31 10.40 -25.16
CA VAL A 523 21.54 10.11 -25.92
C VAL A 523 21.50 8.70 -26.51
N GLU A 524 21.08 7.70 -25.75
CA GLU A 524 20.95 6.32 -26.25
C GLU A 524 19.95 6.24 -27.41
N LEU A 525 18.83 6.96 -27.33
CA LEU A 525 17.83 7.05 -28.40
C LEU A 525 18.39 7.74 -29.64
N ALA A 526 19.04 8.91 -29.48
CA ALA A 526 19.64 9.67 -30.57
C ALA A 526 20.72 8.86 -31.32
N ILE A 527 21.61 8.18 -30.59
CA ILE A 527 22.61 7.29 -31.20
C ILE A 527 21.95 6.17 -32.00
N TYR A 528 20.87 5.58 -31.48
CA TYR A 528 20.15 4.51 -32.17
C TYR A 528 19.45 5.01 -33.45
N GLU A 529 18.99 6.25 -33.47
CA GLU A 529 18.36 6.90 -34.63
C GLU A 529 19.37 7.46 -35.64
N GLY A 530 20.67 7.44 -35.33
CA GLY A 530 21.71 7.96 -36.19
C GLY A 530 21.83 9.49 -36.19
N ALA A 531 21.38 10.14 -35.12
CA ALA A 531 21.39 11.59 -34.95
C ALA A 531 22.62 12.06 -34.19
#